data_f7c5af7b7ef80c6776787438610045d8
#
_entry.id   f7c5af7b7ef80c6776787438610045d8
#
_cell.length_a   1.000
_cell.length_b   1.000
_cell.length_c   1.000
_cell.angle_alpha   90.00
_cell.angle_beta   90.00
_cell.angle_gamma   90.00
#
_symmetry.space_group_name_H-M   'P 1'
#
loop_
_entity.id
_entity.type
_entity.pdbx_description
1 polymer ?
#
loop_
_entity_poly.entity_id
_entity_poly.type
_entity_poly.pdbx_seq_one_letter_code
_entity_poly.pdbx_strand_id
1 'polypeptide(L)'
;EQFKANRPALEKNPAAKKALDELERIYSLSAPYDQLRHINPLIEQIKKINTDLIEEKRNHGLSRVSERIERVASALSEASAPSELQNKALYPLQHCKQRIESSDSLPHIFNEQSEASIYEDDADTLINTYIEELRKKVEEKESQVVKPEEPSGKAFDSGQDKPTELPVPVYAKRTVSFSPASIASGSFIETEDQVEQYINDVREELLKAVKVGDRVRIK
;
A
#
# COMPACT_ATOMS: atom_id res chain seq x y z
N GLU A 1 -11.76 19.57 25.64
CA GLU A 1 -11.35 20.04 24.29
C GLU A 1 -10.05 19.36 23.83
N GLN A 2 -8.95 19.34 24.64
CA GLN A 2 -7.61 18.86 24.27
C GLN A 2 -7.56 17.41 23.75
N PHE A 3 -8.50 16.54 24.17
CA PHE A 3 -8.55 15.12 23.78
C PHE A 3 -9.73 14.78 22.88
N LYS A 4 -10.44 15.78 22.38
CA LYS A 4 -11.70 15.58 21.65
C LYS A 4 -11.54 14.65 20.43
N ALA A 5 -10.50 14.86 19.64
CA ALA A 5 -10.24 14.05 18.45
C ALA A 5 -9.92 12.57 18.77
N ASN A 6 -9.23 12.33 19.89
CA ASN A 6 -8.77 11.00 20.30
C ASN A 6 -9.72 10.32 21.30
N ARG A 7 -10.79 11.01 21.72
CA ARG A 7 -11.75 10.50 22.73
C ARG A 7 -12.26 9.08 22.44
N PRO A 8 -12.69 8.73 21.22
CA PRO A 8 -13.18 7.38 20.93
C PRO A 8 -12.14 6.28 21.17
N ALA A 9 -10.85 6.58 21.01
CA ALA A 9 -9.77 5.63 21.28
C ALA A 9 -9.46 5.56 22.78
N LEU A 10 -9.48 6.71 23.47
CA LEU A 10 -9.30 6.78 24.94
C LEU A 10 -10.40 6.02 25.68
N GLU A 11 -11.65 6.10 25.23
CA GLU A 11 -12.79 5.37 25.82
C GLU A 11 -12.68 3.84 25.68
N LYS A 12 -11.90 3.36 24.70
CA LYS A 12 -11.58 1.93 24.57
C LYS A 12 -10.48 1.45 25.52
N ASN A 13 -9.69 2.38 26.06
CA ASN A 13 -8.67 2.05 27.05
C ASN A 13 -9.30 2.08 28.46
N PRO A 14 -9.30 0.96 29.22
CA PRO A 14 -10.01 0.90 30.50
C PRO A 14 -9.53 1.92 31.53
N ALA A 15 -8.22 2.22 31.56
CA ALA A 15 -7.63 3.18 32.51
C ALA A 15 -8.00 4.63 32.14
N ALA A 16 -7.96 4.98 30.82
CA ALA A 16 -8.37 6.29 30.35
C ALA A 16 -9.86 6.50 30.52
N LYS A 17 -10.68 5.49 30.19
CA LYS A 17 -12.14 5.55 30.40
C LYS A 17 -12.48 5.83 31.86
N LYS A 18 -11.89 5.09 32.82
CA LYS A 18 -12.11 5.31 34.25
C LYS A 18 -11.75 6.73 34.68
N ALA A 19 -10.64 7.27 34.15
CA ALA A 19 -10.23 8.63 34.49
C ALA A 19 -11.16 9.69 33.86
N LEU A 20 -11.66 9.45 32.64
CA LEU A 20 -12.66 10.32 31.99
C LEU A 20 -13.98 10.31 32.74
N ASP A 21 -14.49 9.14 33.09
CA ASP A 21 -15.76 8.98 33.85
C ASP A 21 -15.65 9.69 35.22
N GLU A 22 -14.52 9.61 35.89
CA GLU A 22 -14.29 10.29 37.16
C GLU A 22 -14.21 11.82 37.00
N LEU A 23 -13.57 12.33 35.92
CA LEU A 23 -13.58 13.76 35.62
C LEU A 23 -15.02 14.26 35.33
N GLU A 24 -15.80 13.51 34.59
CA GLU A 24 -17.21 13.86 34.28
C GLU A 24 -18.04 13.83 35.58
N ARG A 25 -17.81 12.85 36.45
CA ARG A 25 -18.44 12.78 37.76
C ARG A 25 -18.14 14.02 38.59
N ILE A 26 -16.86 14.42 38.70
CA ILE A 26 -16.42 15.61 39.47
C ILE A 26 -17.07 16.86 38.86
N TYR A 27 -17.08 16.99 37.51
CA TYR A 27 -17.69 18.14 36.85
C TYR A 27 -19.18 18.28 37.11
N SER A 28 -19.89 17.16 37.31
CA SER A 28 -21.35 17.14 37.58
C SER A 28 -21.73 17.44 39.03
N LEU A 29 -20.77 17.56 39.95
CA LEU A 29 -21.03 17.90 41.36
C LEU A 29 -21.48 19.35 41.50
N SER A 30 -22.40 19.58 42.42
CA SER A 30 -22.88 20.93 42.80
C SER A 30 -21.80 21.78 43.49
N ALA A 31 -20.81 21.13 44.13
CA ALA A 31 -19.66 21.76 44.76
C ALA A 31 -18.37 21.01 44.43
N PRO A 32 -17.78 21.24 43.23
CA PRO A 32 -16.60 20.49 42.77
C PRO A 32 -15.29 20.92 43.47
N TYR A 33 -15.30 22.00 44.25
CA TYR A 33 -14.09 22.64 44.77
C TYR A 33 -13.28 21.71 45.69
N ASP A 34 -13.93 20.85 46.45
CA ASP A 34 -13.27 19.89 47.36
C ASP A 34 -12.54 18.78 46.63
N GLN A 35 -12.88 18.60 45.31
CA GLN A 35 -12.30 17.56 44.46
C GLN A 35 -11.21 18.10 43.54
N LEU A 36 -10.91 19.41 43.53
CA LEU A 36 -9.94 20.03 42.61
C LEU A 36 -8.56 19.37 42.66
N ARG A 37 -8.12 18.93 43.84
CA ARG A 37 -6.84 18.22 44.00
C ARG A 37 -6.74 16.90 43.21
N HIS A 38 -7.87 16.30 42.85
CA HIS A 38 -7.92 15.03 42.14
C HIS A 38 -7.95 15.23 40.61
N ILE A 39 -8.28 16.42 40.13
CA ILE A 39 -8.43 16.72 38.70
C ILE A 39 -7.10 16.62 37.97
N ASN A 40 -6.06 17.28 38.49
CA ASN A 40 -4.75 17.30 37.81
C ASN A 40 -4.13 15.90 37.62
N PRO A 41 -4.11 15.02 38.66
CA PRO A 41 -3.65 13.64 38.48
C PRO A 41 -4.42 12.87 37.39
N LEU A 42 -5.74 13.04 37.31
CA LEU A 42 -6.56 12.38 36.28
C LEU A 42 -6.24 12.91 34.88
N ILE A 43 -6.09 14.22 34.74
CA ILE A 43 -5.68 14.85 33.47
C ILE A 43 -4.32 14.34 33.00
N GLU A 44 -3.33 14.33 33.94
CA GLU A 44 -1.97 13.85 33.60
C GLU A 44 -1.98 12.34 33.22
N GLN A 45 -2.80 11.54 33.90
CA GLN A 45 -3.00 10.14 33.52
C GLN A 45 -3.56 10.00 32.09
N ILE A 46 -4.60 10.78 31.73
CA ILE A 46 -5.20 10.76 30.40
C ILE A 46 -4.20 11.27 29.35
N LYS A 47 -3.45 12.33 29.66
CA LYS A 47 -2.39 12.85 28.77
C LYS A 47 -1.37 11.79 28.44
N LYS A 48 -0.85 11.11 29.47
CA LYS A 48 0.13 10.03 29.30
C LYS A 48 -0.41 8.94 28.39
N ILE A 49 -1.62 8.40 28.69
CA ILE A 49 -2.24 7.35 27.88
C ILE A 49 -2.46 7.83 26.45
N ASN A 50 -2.91 9.07 26.25
CA ASN A 50 -3.11 9.64 24.92
C ASN A 50 -1.79 9.73 24.14
N THR A 51 -0.71 10.18 24.77
CA THR A 51 0.62 10.24 24.15
C THR A 51 1.11 8.85 23.77
N ASP A 52 1.02 7.89 24.67
CA ASP A 52 1.44 6.50 24.46
C ASP A 52 0.65 5.86 23.27
N LEU A 53 -0.67 6.11 23.21
CA LEU A 53 -1.52 5.63 22.09
C LEU A 53 -1.16 6.29 20.76
N ILE A 54 -0.93 7.59 20.75
CA ILE A 54 -0.51 8.31 19.54
C ILE A 54 0.82 7.76 19.04
N GLU A 55 1.80 7.62 19.95
CA GLU A 55 3.13 7.12 19.60
C GLU A 55 3.07 5.68 19.05
N GLU A 56 2.32 4.79 19.70
CA GLU A 56 2.10 3.42 19.23
C GLU A 56 1.51 3.40 17.82
N LYS A 57 0.43 4.15 17.61
CA LYS A 57 -0.27 4.16 16.30
C LYS A 57 0.52 4.89 15.23
N ARG A 58 1.26 5.93 15.59
CA ARG A 58 2.18 6.63 14.68
C ARG A 58 3.28 5.68 14.20
N ASN A 59 3.97 5.00 15.12
CA ASN A 59 5.04 4.07 14.77
C ASN A 59 4.53 2.92 13.90
N HIS A 60 3.39 2.35 14.23
CA HIS A 60 2.75 1.33 13.41
C HIS A 60 2.38 1.87 12.01
N GLY A 61 1.83 3.08 11.93
CA GLY A 61 1.49 3.73 10.66
C GLY A 61 2.71 3.99 9.79
N LEU A 62 3.77 4.52 10.39
CA LEU A 62 5.04 4.78 9.70
C LEU A 62 5.68 3.51 9.16
N SER A 63 5.68 2.41 9.92
CA SER A 63 6.18 1.11 9.45
C SER A 63 5.42 0.67 8.20
N ARG A 64 4.09 0.66 8.26
CA ARG A 64 3.25 0.22 7.14
C ARG A 64 3.42 1.07 5.89
N VAL A 65 3.49 2.40 6.04
CA VAL A 65 3.71 3.30 4.90
C VAL A 65 5.12 3.15 4.34
N SER A 66 6.13 2.97 5.19
CA SER A 66 7.51 2.71 4.74
C SER A 66 7.62 1.41 3.94
N GLU A 67 6.98 0.34 4.40
CA GLU A 67 6.92 -0.93 3.65
C GLU A 67 6.26 -0.77 2.28
N ARG A 68 5.21 0.08 2.16
CA ARG A 68 4.56 0.40 0.88
C ARG A 68 5.51 1.15 -0.05
N ILE A 69 6.22 2.17 0.49
CA ILE A 69 7.21 2.94 -0.26
C ILE A 69 8.31 2.02 -0.81
N GLU A 70 8.82 1.09 0.01
CA GLU A 70 9.85 0.14 -0.40
C GLU A 70 9.37 -0.79 -1.51
N ARG A 71 8.13 -1.31 -1.42
CA ARG A 71 7.54 -2.16 -2.46
C ARG A 71 7.41 -1.42 -3.79
N VAL A 72 6.85 -0.19 -3.76
CA VAL A 72 6.70 0.63 -4.97
C VAL A 72 8.07 0.99 -5.56
N ALA A 73 9.04 1.37 -4.72
CA ALA A 73 10.40 1.69 -5.17
C ALA A 73 11.09 0.47 -5.81
N SER A 74 10.93 -0.73 -5.24
CA SER A 74 11.45 -1.97 -5.82
C SER A 74 10.82 -2.25 -7.19
N ALA A 75 9.50 -2.12 -7.32
CA ALA A 75 8.79 -2.34 -8.57
C ALA A 75 9.21 -1.34 -9.67
N LEU A 76 9.41 -0.07 -9.30
CA LEU A 76 9.91 0.97 -10.20
C LEU A 76 11.35 0.68 -10.66
N SER A 77 12.20 0.21 -9.75
CA SER A 77 13.59 -0.18 -10.06
C SER A 77 13.61 -1.39 -11.00
N GLU A 78 12.82 -2.43 -10.72
CA GLU A 78 12.70 -3.61 -11.58
C GLU A 78 12.21 -3.25 -12.99
N ALA A 79 11.29 -2.28 -13.10
CA ALA A 79 10.80 -1.77 -14.37
C ALA A 79 11.79 -0.82 -15.07
N SER A 80 12.92 -0.47 -14.45
CA SER A 80 13.85 0.56 -14.93
C SER A 80 13.12 1.88 -15.24
N ALA A 81 12.17 2.25 -14.37
CA ALA A 81 11.30 3.40 -14.56
C ALA A 81 12.11 4.72 -14.55
N PRO A 82 11.80 5.69 -15.42
CA PRO A 82 12.45 6.99 -15.42
C PRO A 82 12.16 7.75 -14.13
N SER A 83 13.07 8.65 -13.74
CA SER A 83 12.99 9.42 -12.48
C SER A 83 11.69 10.23 -12.33
N GLU A 84 11.13 10.70 -13.42
CA GLU A 84 9.84 11.41 -13.42
C GLU A 84 8.69 10.51 -12.96
N LEU A 85 8.63 9.28 -13.46
CA LEU A 85 7.64 8.28 -13.04
C LEU A 85 7.86 7.85 -11.60
N GLN A 86 9.13 7.66 -11.19
CA GLN A 86 9.48 7.34 -9.81
C GLN A 86 8.97 8.42 -8.85
N ASN A 87 9.24 9.70 -9.15
CA ASN A 87 8.77 10.81 -8.34
C ASN A 87 7.24 10.86 -8.27
N LYS A 88 6.55 10.70 -9.42
CA LYS A 88 5.09 10.72 -9.48
C LYS A 88 4.45 9.62 -8.64
N ALA A 89 5.02 8.42 -8.63
CA ALA A 89 4.51 7.28 -7.88
C ALA A 89 4.83 7.34 -6.37
N LEU A 90 6.03 7.83 -6.00
CA LEU A 90 6.48 7.81 -4.61
C LEU A 90 6.07 9.05 -3.81
N TYR A 91 5.93 10.22 -4.44
CA TYR A 91 5.64 11.47 -3.74
C TYR A 91 4.39 11.43 -2.86
N PRO A 92 3.22 10.89 -3.31
CA PRO A 92 2.03 10.83 -2.47
C PRO A 92 2.25 9.99 -1.20
N LEU A 93 2.93 8.85 -1.32
CA LEU A 93 3.25 7.97 -0.20
C LEU A 93 4.22 8.63 0.81
N GLN A 94 5.26 9.31 0.30
CA GLN A 94 6.19 10.06 1.14
C GLN A 94 5.48 11.19 1.89
N HIS A 95 4.53 11.86 1.25
CA HIS A 95 3.73 12.92 1.85
C HIS A 95 2.80 12.37 2.94
N CYS A 96 2.16 11.21 2.74
CA CYS A 96 1.42 10.51 3.80
C CYS A 96 2.32 10.22 5.01
N LYS A 97 3.53 9.71 4.77
CA LYS A 97 4.50 9.45 5.85
C LYS A 97 4.78 10.70 6.68
N GLN A 98 5.06 11.83 6.04
CA GLN A 98 5.30 13.11 6.72
C GLN A 98 4.09 13.58 7.55
N ARG A 99 2.86 13.41 7.00
CA ARG A 99 1.63 13.79 7.70
C ARG A 99 1.39 12.90 8.93
N ILE A 100 1.72 11.62 8.87
CA ILE A 100 1.66 10.71 10.02
C ILE A 100 2.69 11.13 11.08
N GLU A 101 3.93 11.45 10.69
CA GLU A 101 5.00 11.87 11.61
C GLU A 101 4.60 13.10 12.43
N SER A 102 3.93 14.07 11.80
CA SER A 102 3.54 15.34 12.44
C SER A 102 2.18 15.31 13.14
N SER A 103 1.44 14.20 13.05
CA SER A 103 0.06 14.15 13.56
C SER A 103 -0.03 13.76 15.03
N ASP A 104 -0.83 14.51 15.80
CA ASP A 104 -1.23 14.20 17.17
C ASP A 104 -2.70 13.69 17.26
N SER A 105 -3.31 13.43 16.10
CA SER A 105 -4.68 12.95 15.98
C SER A 105 -4.73 11.52 15.49
N LEU A 106 -5.25 10.61 16.31
CA LEU A 106 -5.42 9.21 15.93
C LEU A 106 -6.31 9.03 14.68
N PRO A 107 -7.47 9.70 14.55
CA PRO A 107 -8.26 9.64 13.33
C PRO A 107 -7.48 10.07 12.08
N HIS A 108 -6.66 11.11 12.19
CA HIS A 108 -5.83 11.57 11.08
C HIS A 108 -4.78 10.52 10.69
N ILE A 109 -4.08 9.92 11.67
CA ILE A 109 -3.12 8.83 11.42
C ILE A 109 -3.77 7.66 10.67
N PHE A 110 -4.99 7.25 11.09
CA PHE A 110 -5.72 6.17 10.41
C PHE A 110 -6.15 6.54 8.99
N ASN A 111 -6.59 7.79 8.78
CA ASN A 111 -6.95 8.27 7.45
C ASN A 111 -5.76 8.24 6.51
N GLU A 112 -4.59 8.75 6.94
CA GLU A 112 -3.35 8.73 6.15
C GLU A 112 -2.90 7.31 5.79
N GLN A 113 -3.06 6.34 6.70
CA GLN A 113 -2.77 4.93 6.40
C GLN A 113 -3.70 4.38 5.31
N SER A 114 -4.97 4.79 5.32
CA SER A 114 -5.95 4.39 4.32
C SER A 114 -5.66 5.04 2.96
N GLU A 115 -5.33 6.33 2.95
CA GLU A 115 -4.90 7.04 1.74
C GLU A 115 -3.62 6.45 1.15
N ALA A 116 -2.65 6.08 1.98
CA ALA A 116 -1.44 5.42 1.52
C ALA A 116 -1.71 4.09 0.80
N SER A 117 -2.82 3.38 1.14
CA SER A 117 -3.23 2.19 0.39
C SER A 117 -3.73 2.54 -1.01
N ILE A 118 -4.49 3.63 -1.14
CA ILE A 118 -5.00 4.11 -2.43
C ILE A 118 -3.83 4.56 -3.31
N TYR A 119 -2.90 5.33 -2.76
CA TYR A 119 -1.72 5.79 -3.51
C TYR A 119 -0.78 4.65 -3.93
N GLU A 120 -0.70 3.56 -3.15
CA GLU A 120 0.02 2.36 -3.58
C GLU A 120 -0.66 1.71 -4.81
N ASP A 121 -1.99 1.65 -4.85
CA ASP A 121 -2.75 1.12 -5.98
C ASP A 121 -2.61 2.00 -7.23
N ASP A 122 -2.62 3.32 -7.05
CA ASP A 122 -2.37 4.28 -8.14
C ASP A 122 -0.94 4.14 -8.69
N ALA A 123 0.05 3.96 -7.81
CA ALA A 123 1.43 3.72 -8.21
C ALA A 123 1.57 2.41 -9.00
N ASP A 124 0.93 1.33 -8.58
CA ASP A 124 0.91 0.07 -9.34
C ASP A 124 0.28 0.24 -10.72
N THR A 125 -0.79 1.01 -10.81
CA THR A 125 -1.44 1.31 -12.09
C THR A 125 -0.50 2.06 -13.04
N LEU A 126 0.23 3.05 -12.52
CA LEU A 126 1.23 3.79 -13.29
C LEU A 126 2.37 2.88 -13.78
N ILE A 127 2.88 2.01 -12.90
CA ILE A 127 3.95 1.07 -13.21
C ILE A 127 3.49 0.06 -14.26
N ASN A 128 2.30 -0.50 -14.11
CA ASN A 128 1.73 -1.46 -15.04
C ASN A 128 1.54 -0.84 -16.43
N THR A 129 1.03 0.39 -16.50
CA THR A 129 0.88 1.13 -17.76
C THR A 129 2.23 1.32 -18.45
N TYR A 130 3.25 1.71 -17.70
CA TYR A 130 4.61 1.89 -18.22
C TYR A 130 5.19 0.57 -18.77
N ILE A 131 5.02 -0.54 -18.04
CA ILE A 131 5.46 -1.87 -18.47
C ILE A 131 4.77 -2.29 -19.77
N GLU A 132 3.46 -2.02 -19.91
CA GLU A 132 2.71 -2.30 -21.13
C GLU A 132 3.20 -1.48 -22.33
N GLU A 133 3.51 -0.21 -22.12
CA GLU A 133 4.09 0.62 -23.17
C GLU A 133 5.47 0.12 -23.62
N LEU A 134 6.30 -0.34 -22.68
CA LEU A 134 7.58 -0.94 -23.01
C LEU A 134 7.42 -2.23 -23.84
N ARG A 135 6.48 -3.11 -23.45
CA ARG A 135 6.17 -4.34 -24.18
C ARG A 135 5.75 -4.05 -25.63
N LYS A 136 4.82 -3.11 -25.83
CA LYS A 136 4.37 -2.69 -27.17
C LYS A 136 5.53 -2.17 -28.02
N LYS A 137 6.40 -1.34 -27.47
CA LYS A 137 7.57 -0.81 -28.20
C LYS A 137 8.55 -1.90 -28.62
N VAL A 138 8.68 -2.98 -27.86
CA VAL A 138 9.51 -4.13 -28.22
C VAL A 138 8.86 -4.95 -29.31
N GLU A 139 7.56 -5.27 -29.21
CA GLU A 139 6.80 -5.99 -30.23
C GLU A 139 6.81 -5.26 -31.59
N GLU A 140 6.67 -3.91 -31.56
CA GLU A 140 6.77 -3.09 -32.78
C GLU A 140 8.15 -3.16 -33.42
N LYS A 141 9.22 -3.14 -32.63
CA LYS A 141 10.59 -3.28 -33.12
C LYS A 141 10.86 -4.67 -33.70
N GLU A 142 10.42 -5.72 -33.05
CA GLU A 142 10.55 -7.10 -33.53
C GLU A 142 9.77 -7.29 -34.83
N SER A 143 8.59 -6.70 -34.96
CA SER A 143 7.77 -6.75 -36.21
C SER A 143 8.41 -6.00 -37.38
N GLN A 144 9.25 -4.99 -37.14
CA GLN A 144 9.95 -4.24 -38.18
C GLN A 144 11.22 -4.95 -38.65
N VAL A 145 11.82 -5.82 -37.85
CA VAL A 145 13.04 -6.57 -38.18
C VAL A 145 12.74 -7.77 -39.11
N VAL A 146 11.51 -8.25 -39.19
CA VAL A 146 11.09 -9.41 -40.01
C VAL A 146 10.57 -9.00 -41.41
N LYS A 147 11.20 -8.02 -42.09
CA LYS A 147 11.09 -7.94 -43.54
C LYS A 147 12.29 -8.67 -44.15
N PRO A 148 12.11 -9.79 -44.84
CA PRO A 148 13.19 -10.42 -45.59
C PRO A 148 13.58 -9.48 -46.72
N GLU A 149 14.76 -8.89 -46.65
CA GLU A 149 15.40 -8.38 -47.89
C GLU A 149 15.76 -9.61 -48.73
N GLU A 150 15.24 -9.62 -49.98
CA GLU A 150 15.63 -10.59 -50.99
C GLU A 150 17.16 -10.59 -51.17
N PRO A 151 17.76 -11.75 -51.39
CA PRO A 151 19.21 -11.86 -51.49
C PRO A 151 19.72 -11.28 -52.79
N SER A 152 20.15 -10.03 -52.78
CA SER A 152 21.03 -9.50 -53.79
C SER A 152 22.46 -9.91 -53.45
N GLY A 153 22.95 -10.93 -54.14
CA GLY A 153 24.27 -11.48 -53.91
C GLY A 153 25.38 -10.49 -54.21
N LYS A 154 26.29 -10.32 -53.23
CA LYS A 154 27.72 -10.08 -53.43
C LYS A 154 28.47 -10.54 -52.22
N ALA A 155 29.33 -11.53 -52.40
CA ALA A 155 30.33 -12.00 -51.46
C ALA A 155 31.32 -10.88 -51.15
N PHE A 156 31.60 -10.64 -49.87
CA PHE A 156 32.91 -10.16 -49.42
C PHE A 156 33.17 -10.56 -47.95
N ASP A 157 34.15 -11.38 -47.79
CA ASP A 157 35.24 -11.53 -46.85
C ASP A 157 35.04 -11.30 -45.35
N SER A 158 35.54 -12.30 -44.65
CA SER A 158 35.79 -12.53 -43.23
C SER A 158 36.13 -11.33 -42.37
N GLY A 159 35.29 -11.06 -41.39
CA GLY A 159 35.61 -10.37 -40.17
C GLY A 159 34.78 -10.98 -39.03
N GLN A 160 35.46 -11.72 -38.12
CA GLN A 160 34.85 -12.27 -36.92
C GLN A 160 34.45 -11.13 -35.97
N ASP A 161 33.23 -10.65 -36.07
CA ASP A 161 32.57 -9.97 -34.99
C ASP A 161 31.53 -10.94 -34.37
N LYS A 162 31.81 -11.36 -33.12
CA LYS A 162 30.85 -12.06 -32.29
C LYS A 162 29.56 -11.24 -32.26
N PRO A 163 28.39 -11.86 -32.49
CA PRO A 163 27.15 -11.19 -32.18
C PRO A 163 27.15 -10.81 -30.70
N THR A 164 27.20 -9.52 -30.41
CA THR A 164 26.87 -9.03 -29.09
C THR A 164 25.42 -9.40 -28.86
N GLU A 165 25.17 -10.46 -28.10
CA GLU A 165 23.84 -10.79 -27.61
C GLU A 165 23.32 -9.53 -26.92
N LEU A 166 22.39 -8.85 -27.54
CA LEU A 166 21.61 -7.81 -26.90
C LEU A 166 20.99 -8.43 -25.67
N PRO A 167 21.16 -7.84 -24.46
CA PRO A 167 20.58 -8.40 -23.26
C PRO A 167 19.08 -8.53 -23.50
N VAL A 168 18.58 -9.77 -23.41
CA VAL A 168 17.14 -10.06 -23.45
C VAL A 168 16.50 -9.20 -22.37
N PRO A 169 15.59 -8.28 -22.72
CA PRO A 169 14.98 -7.42 -21.75
C PRO A 169 14.26 -8.28 -20.72
N VAL A 170 14.75 -8.29 -19.49
CA VAL A 170 14.04 -8.92 -18.37
C VAL A 170 12.80 -8.08 -18.15
N TYR A 171 11.67 -8.53 -18.71
CA TYR A 171 10.40 -7.81 -18.56
C TYR A 171 10.03 -7.77 -17.08
N ALA A 172 9.92 -6.57 -16.52
CA ALA A 172 9.37 -6.40 -15.19
C ALA A 172 7.97 -7.02 -15.13
N LYS A 173 7.70 -7.72 -14.03
CA LYS A 173 6.39 -8.37 -13.82
C LYS A 173 5.36 -7.32 -13.44
N ARG A 174 4.21 -7.35 -14.10
CA ARG A 174 3.06 -6.53 -13.70
C ARG A 174 2.55 -6.99 -12.32
N THR A 175 2.06 -6.05 -11.52
CA THR A 175 1.39 -6.35 -10.25
C THR A 175 -0.11 -6.29 -10.43
N VAL A 176 -0.78 -7.40 -10.18
CA VAL A 176 -2.25 -7.50 -10.22
C VAL A 176 -2.76 -7.66 -8.80
N SER A 177 -3.64 -6.75 -8.37
CA SER A 177 -4.29 -6.85 -7.07
C SER A 177 -5.42 -7.88 -7.12
N PHE A 178 -5.39 -8.80 -6.18
CA PHE A 178 -6.37 -9.86 -6.04
C PHE A 178 -7.07 -9.76 -4.69
N SER A 179 -8.39 -9.66 -4.70
CA SER A 179 -9.21 -9.72 -3.49
C SER A 179 -10.05 -11.01 -3.52
N PRO A 180 -9.83 -11.94 -2.60
CA PRO A 180 -10.64 -13.14 -2.51
C PRO A 180 -12.14 -12.87 -2.42
N ALA A 181 -12.53 -11.77 -1.76
CA ALA A 181 -13.93 -11.37 -1.63
C ALA A 181 -14.60 -10.99 -2.97
N SER A 182 -13.84 -10.63 -4.00
CA SER A 182 -14.40 -10.28 -5.31
C SER A 182 -14.85 -11.49 -6.13
N ILE A 183 -14.46 -12.70 -5.74
CA ILE A 183 -14.78 -13.95 -6.43
C ILE A 183 -15.99 -14.63 -5.82
N ALA A 184 -16.31 -14.31 -4.55
CA ALA A 184 -17.50 -14.87 -3.91
C ALA A 184 -18.76 -14.45 -4.68
N SER A 185 -19.48 -15.42 -5.25
CA SER A 185 -20.75 -15.20 -5.96
C SER A 185 -21.92 -14.83 -5.03
N GLY A 186 -21.68 -14.79 -3.71
CA GLY A 186 -22.65 -14.43 -2.67
C GLY A 186 -21.96 -13.88 -1.42
N SER A 187 -22.78 -13.25 -0.55
CA SER A 187 -22.29 -12.68 0.72
C SER A 187 -21.98 -13.73 1.79
N PHE A 188 -22.42 -14.98 1.61
CA PHE A 188 -22.29 -16.06 2.56
C PHE A 188 -21.94 -17.37 1.85
N ILE A 189 -21.17 -18.20 2.52
CA ILE A 189 -20.87 -19.60 2.13
C ILE A 189 -21.50 -20.46 3.23
N GLU A 190 -22.47 -21.32 2.85
CA GLU A 190 -23.29 -22.08 3.79
C GLU A 190 -23.11 -23.60 3.62
N THR A 191 -22.51 -24.06 2.52
CA THR A 191 -22.34 -25.48 2.23
C THR A 191 -20.89 -25.83 1.88
N GLU A 192 -20.51 -27.09 2.10
CA GLU A 192 -19.19 -27.60 1.79
C GLU A 192 -18.87 -27.51 0.28
N ASP A 193 -19.86 -27.77 -0.57
CA ASP A 193 -19.73 -27.63 -2.03
C ASP A 193 -19.42 -26.18 -2.45
N GLN A 194 -20.02 -25.19 -1.78
CA GLN A 194 -19.75 -23.76 -2.02
C GLN A 194 -18.33 -23.37 -1.59
N VAL A 195 -17.80 -23.99 -0.52
CA VAL A 195 -16.41 -23.81 -0.11
C VAL A 195 -15.46 -24.35 -1.18
N GLU A 196 -15.70 -25.55 -1.68
CA GLU A 196 -14.87 -26.17 -2.71
C GLU A 196 -14.90 -25.37 -4.02
N GLN A 197 -16.08 -24.95 -4.43
CA GLN A 197 -16.24 -24.09 -5.62
C GLN A 197 -15.47 -22.79 -5.46
N TYR A 198 -15.62 -22.08 -4.35
CA TYR A 198 -14.91 -20.84 -4.07
C TYR A 198 -13.39 -21.01 -4.10
N ILE A 199 -12.87 -22.07 -3.47
CA ILE A 199 -11.42 -22.36 -3.48
C ILE A 199 -10.93 -22.63 -4.90
N ASN A 200 -11.69 -23.36 -5.72
CA ASN A 200 -11.33 -23.64 -7.10
C ASN A 200 -11.32 -22.36 -7.96
N ASP A 201 -12.32 -21.49 -7.81
CA ASP A 201 -12.40 -20.22 -8.52
C ASP A 201 -11.23 -19.29 -8.16
N VAL A 202 -10.90 -19.18 -6.86
CA VAL A 202 -9.72 -18.44 -6.36
C VAL A 202 -8.44 -18.99 -6.97
N ARG A 203 -8.28 -20.32 -6.96
CA ARG A 203 -7.11 -20.99 -7.52
C ARG A 203 -6.95 -20.75 -9.01
N GLU A 204 -8.03 -20.83 -9.77
CA GLU A 204 -8.00 -20.60 -11.22
C GLU A 204 -7.58 -19.17 -11.56
N GLU A 205 -8.13 -18.16 -10.89
CA GLU A 205 -7.77 -16.76 -11.11
C GLU A 205 -6.30 -16.48 -10.76
N LEU A 206 -5.81 -17.01 -9.64
CA LEU A 206 -4.41 -16.89 -9.26
C LEU A 206 -3.49 -17.56 -10.31
N LEU A 207 -3.86 -18.75 -10.77
CA LEU A 207 -3.08 -19.48 -11.79
C LEU A 207 -3.09 -18.76 -13.14
N LYS A 208 -4.18 -18.10 -13.54
CA LYS A 208 -4.22 -17.28 -14.77
C LYS A 208 -3.18 -16.18 -14.71
N ALA A 209 -3.17 -15.39 -13.64
CA ALA A 209 -2.23 -14.29 -13.48
C ALA A 209 -0.77 -14.78 -13.48
N VAL A 210 -0.47 -15.84 -12.74
CA VAL A 210 0.89 -16.40 -12.65
C VAL A 210 1.35 -16.98 -13.99
N LYS A 211 0.48 -17.65 -14.77
CA LYS A 211 0.81 -18.19 -16.09
C LYS A 211 1.14 -17.10 -17.12
N VAL A 212 0.52 -15.94 -17.01
CA VAL A 212 0.84 -14.76 -17.85
C VAL A 212 2.16 -14.11 -17.42
N GLY A 213 2.71 -14.51 -16.25
CA GLY A 213 3.96 -13.99 -15.71
C GLY A 213 3.76 -12.76 -14.82
N ASP A 214 2.53 -12.49 -14.41
CA ASP A 214 2.21 -11.38 -13.52
C ASP A 214 2.50 -11.74 -12.06
N ARG A 215 2.74 -10.72 -11.23
CA ARG A 215 2.84 -10.82 -9.77
C ARG A 215 1.46 -10.55 -9.17
N VAL A 216 1.01 -11.39 -8.26
CA VAL A 216 -0.29 -11.22 -7.61
C VAL A 216 -0.12 -10.64 -6.21
N ARG A 217 -0.81 -9.52 -5.94
CA ARG A 217 -0.96 -8.96 -4.60
C ARG A 217 -2.30 -9.40 -4.03
N ILE A 218 -2.30 -10.09 -2.90
CA ILE A 218 -3.51 -10.46 -2.15
C ILE A 218 -3.87 -9.30 -1.22
N LYS A 219 -5.14 -8.83 -1.28
CA LYS A 219 -5.71 -7.75 -0.46
C LYS A 219 -6.70 -8.28 0.57
#